data_09af4a24073d7c6adf3b3820bf31edbb
#
_entry.id   09af4a24073d7c6adf3b3820bf31edbb
#
_cell.length_a   1.000
_cell.length_b   1.000
_cell.length_c   1.000
_cell.angle_alpha   90.00
_cell.angle_beta   90.00
_cell.angle_gamma   90.00
#
_symmetry.space_group_name_H-M   'P 1'
#
loop_
_entity.id
_entity.type
_entity.pdbx_description
1 polymer ?
#
loop_
_entity_poly.entity_id
_entity_poly.type
_entity_poly.pdbx_seq_one_letter_code
_entity_poly.pdbx_strand_id
1 'polypeptide(L)'
;LFVALVTLVTMFSCVGGEQHKANIGKVRVPWNFSAEGCPAHVHLTWSENVGSTYDIYRADKSGKFIHCAQVSGSEYMDFSIGKSEQSREYTYRICPSGFPVDSASAFEVKAEVPAACDSVLLDMVQKYTLRYFVDFAHPKTGLARERSNDLNGDIVTTGGTGFGLMAMIAGVERGFVPREKVLQIIGKTVTFLEECEKFHGAWAHWYDGDSGKTFSFSQYDNGGDIVETAFLVEGLLTVRQWLADSDDPAEKELAERCDKLWKGVEWDWYTRGEDALYWHWSKDHGWKMNHKIRGFDETFIAYVLGVSSPTHPISPKVYETCYKDSPVYFNGKEYYGIRLDLGMEYGGPLFFTHYSFIGMDPRALNVDGFDLYERNKAHSLIHYRYAIDNPKGHAGLGADLWGFTSSDDPLVGYTSHHPNTDAENGTVSPTAAVSSIVYTPEESLGVIRHLYYDLGSKVFGKYGFYDAYNPSMVDGQQVVKTFLAIDQGPQVGMIENYRSGLLWDLFMTAPEIQDGLERLGFTK
;
A
#
# COMPACT_ATOMS: atom_id res chain seq x y z
N LEU A 1 -2.76 -2.87 -59.78
CA LEU A 1 -2.69 -3.90 -60.83
C LEU A 1 -1.83 -5.05 -60.29
N PHE A 2 -2.34 -6.13 -60.00
CA PHE A 2 -2.27 -7.53 -60.34
C PHE A 2 -2.84 -8.36 -59.20
N VAL A 3 -3.97 -8.96 -59.53
CA VAL A 3 -4.66 -10.04 -58.82
C VAL A 3 -3.90 -11.34 -59.08
N ALA A 4 -3.69 -12.15 -58.09
CA ALA A 4 -3.42 -13.56 -58.29
C ALA A 4 -4.20 -14.38 -57.24
N LEU A 5 -5.23 -14.99 -57.79
CA LEU A 5 -6.09 -16.04 -57.26
C LEU A 5 -5.25 -17.34 -57.17
N VAL A 6 -5.23 -18.02 -56.05
CA VAL A 6 -4.83 -19.43 -55.99
C VAL A 6 -5.82 -20.23 -55.18
N THR A 7 -6.27 -21.23 -55.84
CA THR A 7 -7.37 -22.16 -55.67
C THR A 7 -7.20 -23.09 -54.45
N LEU A 8 -8.34 -23.31 -53.82
CA LEU A 8 -8.62 -24.37 -52.83
C LEU A 8 -8.42 -25.75 -53.41
N VAL A 9 -7.65 -26.61 -52.75
CA VAL A 9 -7.75 -28.06 -52.90
C VAL A 9 -8.00 -28.67 -51.53
N THR A 10 -9.21 -29.14 -51.34
CA THR A 10 -9.65 -30.03 -50.29
C THR A 10 -9.09 -31.42 -50.51
N MET A 11 -8.32 -31.92 -49.59
CA MET A 11 -8.15 -33.37 -49.40
C MET A 11 -8.48 -33.74 -47.94
N PHE A 12 -9.64 -34.35 -47.77
CA PHE A 12 -9.95 -35.17 -46.60
C PHE A 12 -8.99 -36.36 -46.56
N SER A 13 -8.23 -36.47 -45.51
CA SER A 13 -7.58 -37.74 -45.13
C SER A 13 -7.78 -37.94 -43.64
N CYS A 14 -8.59 -38.92 -43.31
CA CYS A 14 -8.73 -39.45 -41.96
C CYS A 14 -7.41 -40.06 -41.47
N VAL A 15 -6.76 -39.39 -40.53
CA VAL A 15 -5.80 -40.06 -39.63
C VAL A 15 -6.10 -39.49 -38.23
N GLY A 16 -7.12 -40.07 -37.61
CA GLY A 16 -7.34 -39.94 -36.18
C GLY A 16 -6.36 -40.81 -35.42
N GLY A 17 -5.77 -40.29 -34.37
CA GLY A 17 -5.18 -41.11 -33.32
C GLY A 17 -3.73 -40.81 -32.93
N GLU A 18 -2.88 -40.24 -33.76
CA GLU A 18 -1.46 -40.03 -33.41
C GLU A 18 -1.06 -38.57 -33.10
N GLN A 19 -1.81 -37.60 -33.58
CA GLN A 19 -1.48 -36.19 -33.29
C GLN A 19 -1.80 -35.77 -31.84
N HIS A 20 -2.78 -36.39 -31.19
CA HIS A 20 -3.09 -36.09 -29.77
C HIS A 20 -2.02 -36.63 -28.78
N LYS A 21 -1.35 -37.74 -29.10
CA LYS A 21 -0.28 -38.29 -28.26
C LYS A 21 1.02 -37.50 -28.35
N ALA A 22 1.32 -36.89 -29.49
CA ALA A 22 2.53 -36.08 -29.70
C ALA A 22 2.47 -34.71 -28.94
N ASN A 23 1.28 -34.13 -28.76
CA ASN A 23 1.13 -32.92 -28.00
C ASN A 23 1.13 -33.10 -26.47
N ILE A 24 0.69 -34.25 -25.98
CA ILE A 24 0.75 -34.60 -24.54
C ILE A 24 2.21 -34.66 -24.04
N GLY A 25 3.15 -35.05 -24.89
CA GLY A 25 4.59 -35.13 -24.57
C GLY A 25 5.30 -33.77 -24.44
N LYS A 26 4.74 -32.68 -24.95
CA LYS A 26 5.30 -31.32 -24.88
C LYS A 26 4.76 -30.46 -23.70
N VAL A 27 3.73 -30.93 -23.01
CA VAL A 27 3.11 -30.21 -21.85
C VAL A 27 3.81 -30.55 -20.52
N ARG A 28 5.00 -31.13 -20.54
CA ARG A 28 5.82 -31.39 -19.34
C ARG A 28 6.74 -30.22 -19.02
N VAL A 29 6.16 -29.07 -18.78
CA VAL A 29 6.87 -28.00 -18.08
C VAL A 29 6.63 -28.24 -16.58
N PRO A 30 7.63 -28.03 -15.69
CA PRO A 30 7.38 -28.05 -14.24
C PRO A 30 6.37 -26.97 -13.91
N TRP A 31 5.21 -27.37 -13.47
CA TRP A 31 4.06 -26.49 -13.26
C TRP A 31 4.13 -25.71 -11.96
N ASN A 32 5.12 -25.92 -11.13
CA ASN A 32 5.29 -25.23 -9.83
C ASN A 32 3.96 -24.98 -9.11
N PHE A 33 3.06 -26.00 -9.14
CA PHE A 33 1.75 -25.87 -8.52
C PHE A 33 1.91 -25.87 -7.00
N SER A 34 1.49 -24.78 -6.36
CA SER A 34 1.61 -24.58 -4.94
C SER A 34 0.31 -24.07 -4.34
N ALA A 35 0.15 -24.25 -3.04
CA ALA A 35 -1.00 -23.80 -2.29
C ALA A 35 -0.57 -23.18 -0.96
N GLU A 36 -1.12 -22.02 -0.63
CA GLU A 36 -0.98 -21.36 0.65
C GLU A 36 -2.35 -21.32 1.34
N GLY A 37 -2.47 -21.95 2.51
CA GLY A 37 -3.68 -21.91 3.31
C GLY A 37 -3.76 -20.64 4.15
N CYS A 38 -4.86 -19.92 4.01
CA CYS A 38 -5.19 -18.71 4.77
C CYS A 38 -6.46 -18.91 5.58
N PRO A 39 -6.78 -18.07 6.59
CA PRO A 39 -7.88 -18.32 7.55
C PRO A 39 -9.26 -18.55 6.93
N ALA A 40 -9.50 -18.08 5.70
CA ALA A 40 -10.77 -18.26 5.00
C ALA A 40 -10.63 -18.55 3.50
N HIS A 41 -9.42 -18.69 2.96
CA HIS A 41 -9.20 -19.08 1.58
C HIS A 41 -7.94 -19.94 1.41
N VAL A 42 -7.84 -20.59 0.26
CA VAL A 42 -6.59 -21.18 -0.20
C VAL A 42 -6.13 -20.42 -1.46
N HIS A 43 -4.91 -19.90 -1.43
CA HIS A 43 -4.28 -19.27 -2.58
C HIS A 43 -3.46 -20.30 -3.34
N LEU A 44 -3.90 -20.61 -4.55
CA LEU A 44 -3.26 -21.53 -5.49
C LEU A 44 -2.46 -20.72 -6.51
N THR A 45 -1.22 -21.13 -6.77
CA THR A 45 -0.37 -20.51 -7.79
C THR A 45 0.32 -21.59 -8.63
N TRP A 46 0.59 -21.28 -9.90
CA TRP A 46 1.27 -22.18 -10.84
C TRP A 46 2.00 -21.42 -11.94
N SER A 47 2.88 -22.12 -12.67
CA SER A 47 3.52 -21.56 -13.87
C SER A 47 2.54 -21.49 -15.02
N GLU A 48 2.33 -20.31 -15.59
CA GLU A 48 1.41 -20.07 -16.69
C GLU A 48 2.00 -20.51 -18.04
N ASN A 49 1.15 -21.16 -18.86
CA ASN A 49 1.34 -21.23 -20.32
C ASN A 49 0.40 -20.20 -20.97
N VAL A 50 0.98 -19.20 -21.61
CA VAL A 50 0.24 -18.10 -22.23
C VAL A 50 -0.91 -18.59 -23.11
N GLY A 51 -2.11 -18.09 -22.83
CA GLY A 51 -3.34 -18.44 -23.57
C GLY A 51 -4.01 -19.74 -23.16
N SER A 52 -3.53 -20.40 -22.08
CA SER A 52 -4.15 -21.62 -21.54
C SER A 52 -5.20 -21.28 -20.47
N THR A 53 -6.23 -22.13 -20.39
CA THR A 53 -7.18 -22.16 -19.28
C THR A 53 -7.00 -23.44 -18.48
N TYR A 54 -7.27 -23.36 -17.18
CA TYR A 54 -7.08 -24.43 -16.22
C TYR A 54 -8.36 -24.67 -15.43
N ASP A 55 -8.68 -25.95 -15.22
CA ASP A 55 -9.73 -26.38 -14.34
C ASP A 55 -9.16 -26.74 -12.96
N ILE A 56 -9.70 -26.10 -11.93
CA ILE A 56 -9.31 -26.29 -10.53
C ILE A 56 -10.35 -27.18 -9.86
N TYR A 57 -9.88 -28.17 -9.13
CA TYR A 57 -10.71 -29.11 -8.36
C TYR A 57 -10.25 -29.17 -6.92
N ARG A 58 -11.17 -29.39 -6.01
CA ARG A 58 -10.92 -29.63 -4.58
C ARG A 58 -11.53 -30.97 -4.17
N ALA A 59 -10.78 -31.76 -3.39
CA ALA A 59 -11.32 -32.98 -2.82
C ALA A 59 -12.39 -32.68 -1.77
N ASP A 60 -13.52 -33.37 -1.84
CA ASP A 60 -14.53 -33.39 -0.78
C ASP A 60 -14.13 -34.35 0.37
N LYS A 61 -14.98 -34.46 1.38
CA LYS A 61 -14.73 -35.33 2.55
C LYS A 61 -14.60 -36.81 2.19
N SER A 62 -15.06 -37.25 1.03
CA SER A 62 -14.93 -38.64 0.54
C SER A 62 -13.65 -38.85 -0.29
N GLY A 63 -12.89 -37.79 -0.55
CA GLY A 63 -11.73 -37.80 -1.43
C GLY A 63 -12.07 -37.62 -2.92
N LYS A 64 -13.35 -37.37 -3.25
CA LYS A 64 -13.77 -37.10 -4.63
C LYS A 64 -13.45 -35.66 -5.00
N PHE A 65 -12.82 -35.45 -6.16
CA PHE A 65 -12.53 -34.11 -6.68
C PHE A 65 -13.76 -33.45 -7.29
N ILE A 66 -14.11 -32.28 -6.75
CA ILE A 66 -15.24 -31.44 -7.20
C ILE A 66 -14.66 -30.21 -7.90
N HIS A 67 -15.19 -29.88 -9.08
CA HIS A 67 -14.79 -28.69 -9.84
C HIS A 67 -15.10 -27.41 -9.06
N CYS A 68 -14.11 -26.53 -8.90
CA CYS A 68 -14.22 -25.26 -8.20
C CYS A 68 -14.28 -24.08 -9.17
N ALA A 69 -13.39 -24.04 -10.15
CA ALA A 69 -13.27 -22.93 -11.07
C ALA A 69 -12.59 -23.35 -12.38
N GLN A 70 -12.86 -22.56 -13.45
CA GLN A 70 -12.03 -22.51 -14.65
C GLN A 70 -11.36 -21.15 -14.69
N VAL A 71 -10.03 -21.13 -14.82
CA VAL A 71 -9.20 -19.92 -14.63
C VAL A 71 -8.24 -19.75 -15.80
N SER A 72 -8.11 -18.51 -16.28
CA SER A 72 -7.01 -18.05 -17.13
C SER A 72 -6.01 -17.32 -16.25
N GLY A 73 -4.69 -17.55 -16.46
CA GLY A 73 -3.66 -16.97 -15.63
C GLY A 73 -2.95 -18.00 -14.73
N SER A 74 -2.27 -17.49 -13.71
CA SER A 74 -1.33 -18.28 -12.88
C SER A 74 -1.71 -18.36 -11.40
N GLU A 75 -2.91 -17.90 -11.02
CA GLU A 75 -3.37 -17.92 -9.62
C GLU A 75 -4.88 -18.07 -9.48
N TYR A 76 -5.30 -18.61 -8.33
CA TYR A 76 -6.70 -18.69 -7.92
C TYR A 76 -6.83 -18.66 -6.40
N MET A 77 -7.75 -17.86 -5.87
CA MET A 77 -8.07 -17.79 -4.45
C MET A 77 -9.43 -18.45 -4.18
N ASP A 78 -9.42 -19.60 -3.51
CA ASP A 78 -10.66 -20.31 -3.16
C ASP A 78 -11.22 -19.84 -1.82
N PHE A 79 -12.06 -18.81 -1.85
CA PHE A 79 -12.82 -18.33 -0.68
C PHE A 79 -14.02 -19.20 -0.32
N SER A 80 -14.37 -20.20 -1.12
CA SER A 80 -15.55 -21.06 -0.86
C SER A 80 -15.38 -21.96 0.37
N ILE A 81 -14.15 -22.09 0.89
CA ILE A 81 -13.88 -22.87 2.11
C ILE A 81 -14.37 -22.18 3.39
N GLY A 82 -14.48 -20.85 3.40
CA GLY A 82 -14.90 -20.03 4.54
C GLY A 82 -14.02 -20.15 5.78
N LYS A 83 -14.27 -19.32 6.79
CA LYS A 83 -13.54 -19.35 8.08
C LYS A 83 -13.87 -20.58 8.92
N SER A 84 -12.94 -20.99 9.80
CA SER A 84 -13.13 -22.07 10.79
C SER A 84 -12.30 -21.80 12.03
N GLU A 85 -12.84 -22.15 13.20
CA GLU A 85 -12.12 -22.09 14.48
C GLU A 85 -11.11 -23.26 14.67
N GLN A 86 -11.07 -24.19 13.72
CA GLN A 86 -10.14 -25.31 13.71
C GLN A 86 -9.35 -25.31 12.42
N SER A 87 -8.08 -25.72 12.48
CA SER A 87 -7.28 -25.91 11.27
C SER A 87 -7.86 -27.04 10.42
N ARG A 88 -7.72 -26.92 9.10
CA ARG A 88 -8.25 -27.87 8.12
C ARG A 88 -7.22 -28.12 7.01
N GLU A 89 -7.15 -29.35 6.51
CA GLU A 89 -6.37 -29.69 5.32
C GLU A 89 -7.30 -29.79 4.11
N TYR A 90 -6.87 -29.23 2.99
CA TYR A 90 -7.53 -29.35 1.69
C TYR A 90 -6.55 -29.86 0.64
N THR A 91 -7.06 -30.72 -0.25
CA THR A 91 -6.30 -31.23 -1.41
C THR A 91 -6.90 -30.65 -2.68
N TYR A 92 -6.05 -30.07 -3.52
CA TYR A 92 -6.44 -29.49 -4.80
C TYR A 92 -5.76 -30.21 -5.96
N ARG A 93 -6.43 -30.22 -7.11
CA ARG A 93 -5.87 -30.59 -8.39
C ARG A 93 -6.07 -29.48 -9.40
N ILE A 94 -5.07 -29.32 -10.28
CA ILE A 94 -5.13 -28.45 -11.45
C ILE A 94 -4.87 -29.29 -12.69
N CYS A 95 -5.64 -29.06 -13.76
CA CYS A 95 -5.37 -29.64 -15.07
C CYS A 95 -5.70 -28.62 -16.17
N PRO A 96 -5.09 -28.73 -17.36
CA PRO A 96 -5.51 -27.94 -18.51
C PRO A 96 -6.97 -28.22 -18.83
N SER A 97 -7.74 -27.16 -19.16
CA SER A 97 -9.16 -27.32 -19.47
C SER A 97 -9.39 -28.27 -20.65
N GLY A 98 -10.40 -29.12 -20.50
CA GLY A 98 -10.70 -30.19 -21.45
C GLY A 98 -10.00 -31.53 -21.18
N PHE A 99 -9.14 -31.62 -20.15
CA PHE A 99 -8.55 -32.90 -19.71
C PHE A 99 -9.28 -33.41 -18.45
N PRO A 100 -9.42 -34.76 -18.34
CA PRO A 100 -10.01 -35.37 -17.14
C PRO A 100 -9.19 -35.06 -15.88
N VAL A 101 -9.86 -34.86 -14.73
CA VAL A 101 -9.21 -34.58 -13.43
C VAL A 101 -8.25 -35.68 -12.98
N ASP A 102 -8.45 -36.91 -13.41
CA ASP A 102 -7.59 -38.07 -13.11
C ASP A 102 -6.55 -38.34 -14.22
N SER A 103 -6.37 -37.42 -15.16
CA SER A 103 -5.38 -37.55 -16.21
C SER A 103 -3.95 -37.42 -15.67
N ALA A 104 -2.98 -37.99 -16.42
CA ALA A 104 -1.55 -37.83 -16.14
C ALA A 104 -1.08 -36.35 -16.26
N SER A 105 -1.93 -35.47 -16.73
CA SER A 105 -1.69 -34.02 -16.86
C SER A 105 -2.20 -33.24 -15.66
N ALA A 106 -2.81 -33.89 -14.66
CA ALA A 106 -3.27 -33.24 -13.43
C ALA A 106 -2.13 -33.19 -12.39
N PHE A 107 -2.03 -32.07 -11.70
CA PHE A 107 -1.09 -31.85 -10.60
C PHE A 107 -1.87 -31.67 -9.30
N GLU A 108 -1.33 -32.22 -8.23
CA GLU A 108 -1.98 -32.22 -6.91
C GLU A 108 -1.13 -31.49 -5.89
N VAL A 109 -1.79 -30.73 -4.99
CA VAL A 109 -1.17 -30.03 -3.87
C VAL A 109 -2.09 -30.08 -2.67
N LYS A 110 -1.50 -30.02 -1.47
CA LYS A 110 -2.21 -29.89 -0.20
C LYS A 110 -1.98 -28.51 0.39
N ALA A 111 -3.01 -27.98 1.06
CA ALA A 111 -2.98 -26.75 1.83
C ALA A 111 -3.47 -27.01 3.25
N GLU A 112 -2.68 -26.61 4.22
CA GLU A 112 -3.10 -26.52 5.62
C GLU A 112 -3.66 -25.13 5.87
N VAL A 113 -4.94 -25.03 6.21
CA VAL A 113 -5.65 -23.78 6.51
C VAL A 113 -5.66 -23.60 8.02
N PRO A 114 -5.07 -22.51 8.56
CA PRO A 114 -5.03 -22.29 10.00
C PRO A 114 -6.40 -21.98 10.58
N ALA A 115 -6.54 -22.20 11.89
CA ALA A 115 -7.71 -21.74 12.65
C ALA A 115 -7.82 -20.21 12.58
N ALA A 116 -9.02 -19.71 12.39
CA ALA A 116 -9.27 -18.28 12.29
C ALA A 116 -9.17 -17.61 13.68
N CYS A 117 -8.29 -16.64 13.82
CA CYS A 117 -8.20 -15.71 14.95
C CYS A 117 -7.58 -14.40 14.47
N ASP A 118 -7.66 -13.34 15.28
CA ASP A 118 -7.20 -12.00 14.88
C ASP A 118 -5.70 -11.95 14.59
N SER A 119 -4.88 -12.64 15.37
CA SER A 119 -3.43 -12.67 15.13
C SER A 119 -3.10 -13.27 13.76
N VAL A 120 -3.74 -14.40 13.40
CA VAL A 120 -3.56 -15.06 12.10
C VAL A 120 -4.14 -14.20 10.96
N LEU A 121 -5.26 -13.51 11.22
CA LEU A 121 -5.86 -12.58 10.26
C LEU A 121 -4.91 -11.40 9.98
N LEU A 122 -4.36 -10.78 11.01
CA LEU A 122 -3.41 -9.67 10.85
C LEU A 122 -2.11 -10.12 10.18
N ASP A 123 -1.56 -11.30 10.53
CA ASP A 123 -0.41 -11.87 9.84
C ASP A 123 -0.68 -12.02 8.34
N MET A 124 -1.84 -12.54 7.99
CA MET A 124 -2.22 -12.76 6.60
C MET A 124 -2.42 -11.43 5.85
N VAL A 125 -3.16 -10.47 6.41
CA VAL A 125 -3.37 -9.14 5.79
C VAL A 125 -2.03 -8.45 5.59
N GLN A 126 -1.20 -8.38 6.64
CA GLN A 126 0.11 -7.72 6.60
C GLN A 126 1.04 -8.38 5.57
N LYS A 127 1.09 -9.72 5.53
CA LYS A 127 1.92 -10.49 4.57
C LYS A 127 1.49 -10.28 3.12
N TYR A 128 0.18 -10.30 2.84
CA TYR A 128 -0.32 -10.11 1.47
C TYR A 128 -0.11 -8.66 1.00
N THR A 129 -0.36 -7.70 1.86
CA THR A 129 -0.13 -6.28 1.54
C THR A 129 1.36 -5.99 1.30
N LEU A 130 2.26 -6.58 2.11
CA LEU A 130 3.70 -6.49 1.91
C LEU A 130 4.17 -6.97 0.53
N ARG A 131 3.52 -7.98 -0.06
CA ARG A 131 3.87 -8.50 -1.40
C ARG A 131 3.86 -7.42 -2.47
N TYR A 132 3.07 -6.36 -2.31
CA TYR A 132 3.10 -5.22 -3.21
C TYR A 132 4.50 -4.61 -3.33
N PHE A 133 5.21 -4.49 -2.23
CA PHE A 133 6.55 -3.89 -2.16
C PHE A 133 7.69 -4.88 -2.44
N VAL A 134 7.43 -6.17 -2.37
CA VAL A 134 8.47 -7.21 -2.51
C VAL A 134 8.38 -7.94 -3.85
N ASP A 135 7.17 -8.24 -4.31
CA ASP A 135 6.95 -9.04 -5.52
C ASP A 135 6.55 -8.17 -6.72
N PHE A 136 6.02 -6.98 -6.47
CA PHE A 136 5.59 -6.03 -7.51
C PHE A 136 6.48 -4.77 -7.58
N ALA A 137 7.48 -4.62 -6.73
CA ALA A 137 8.51 -3.57 -6.84
C ALA A 137 9.09 -3.53 -8.27
N HIS A 138 9.44 -2.35 -8.72
CA HIS A 138 10.04 -2.19 -10.05
C HIS A 138 11.40 -2.93 -10.11
N PRO A 139 11.61 -3.86 -11.04
CA PRO A 139 12.73 -4.82 -10.99
C PRO A 139 14.11 -4.16 -11.15
N LYS A 140 14.18 -3.01 -11.84
CA LYS A 140 15.42 -2.27 -12.06
C LYS A 140 15.72 -1.32 -10.91
N THR A 141 14.71 -0.55 -10.46
CA THR A 141 14.91 0.53 -9.48
C THR A 141 14.69 0.08 -8.03
N GLY A 142 13.93 -0.97 -7.80
CA GLY A 142 13.50 -1.37 -6.45
C GLY A 142 12.40 -0.51 -5.85
N LEU A 143 12.04 0.64 -6.47
CA LEU A 143 10.97 1.51 -6.00
C LEU A 143 9.61 0.81 -6.11
N ALA A 144 8.68 1.23 -5.28
CA ALA A 144 7.29 0.85 -5.39
C ALA A 144 6.69 1.41 -6.68
N ARG A 145 6.00 0.56 -7.46
CA ARG A 145 5.13 1.04 -8.55
C ARG A 145 4.00 1.86 -7.95
N GLU A 146 3.59 2.92 -8.62
CA GLU A 146 2.54 3.80 -8.11
C GLU A 146 1.23 3.05 -7.91
N ARG A 147 0.79 2.32 -8.96
CA ARG A 147 -0.43 1.49 -8.93
C ARG A 147 -0.30 0.20 -9.74
N SER A 148 -1.18 -0.76 -9.46
CA SER A 148 -1.12 -2.08 -10.08
C SER A 148 -1.79 -2.16 -11.46
N ASN A 149 -2.62 -1.19 -11.83
CA ASN A 149 -3.34 -1.13 -13.10
C ASN A 149 -2.80 -0.05 -14.05
N ASP A 150 -1.57 0.40 -13.83
CA ASP A 150 -0.94 1.35 -14.71
C ASP A 150 -0.72 0.72 -16.10
N LEU A 151 -1.45 1.23 -17.08
CA LEU A 151 -1.37 0.79 -18.48
C LEU A 151 -0.04 1.22 -19.14
N ASN A 152 0.63 2.20 -18.59
CA ASN A 152 1.97 2.64 -19.01
C ASN A 152 3.10 1.86 -18.30
N GLY A 153 2.76 1.03 -17.35
CA GLY A 153 3.49 -0.14 -16.86
C GLY A 153 4.61 0.11 -15.87
N ASP A 154 5.24 1.28 -15.80
CA ASP A 154 6.51 1.43 -15.08
C ASP A 154 6.67 2.74 -14.30
N ILE A 155 5.54 3.40 -13.96
CA ILE A 155 5.57 4.57 -13.08
C ILE A 155 5.85 4.12 -11.65
N VAL A 156 6.89 4.69 -11.06
CA VAL A 156 7.28 4.48 -9.66
C VAL A 156 7.03 5.74 -8.85
N THR A 157 6.68 5.57 -7.58
CA THR A 157 6.31 6.66 -6.69
C THR A 157 7.34 6.85 -5.57
N THR A 158 7.52 8.08 -5.15
CA THR A 158 8.52 8.46 -4.13
C THR A 158 7.99 8.21 -2.71
N GLY A 159 6.88 8.80 -2.32
CA GLY A 159 6.33 8.65 -0.97
C GLY A 159 5.87 7.23 -0.66
N GLY A 160 5.15 6.61 -1.61
CA GLY A 160 4.77 5.20 -1.47
C GLY A 160 5.96 4.25 -1.34
N THR A 161 7.12 4.60 -1.94
CA THR A 161 8.38 3.86 -1.71
C THR A 161 8.88 4.03 -0.28
N GLY A 162 8.81 5.24 0.30
CA GLY A 162 9.17 5.46 1.71
C GLY A 162 8.38 4.57 2.66
N PHE A 163 7.07 4.50 2.48
CA PHE A 163 6.20 3.60 3.25
C PHE A 163 6.52 2.12 2.96
N GLY A 164 6.87 1.78 1.72
CA GLY A 164 7.32 0.45 1.32
C GLY A 164 8.60 0.02 2.01
N LEU A 165 9.57 0.93 2.22
CA LEU A 165 10.80 0.66 2.98
C LEU A 165 10.46 0.24 4.42
N MET A 166 9.57 0.95 5.08
CA MET A 166 9.09 0.62 6.43
C MET A 166 8.31 -0.70 6.45
N ALA A 167 7.44 -0.92 5.45
CA ALA A 167 6.71 -2.18 5.31
C ALA A 167 7.65 -3.39 5.13
N MET A 168 8.74 -3.24 4.36
CA MET A 168 9.72 -4.30 4.15
C MET A 168 10.49 -4.64 5.44
N ILE A 169 10.82 -3.64 6.27
CA ILE A 169 11.42 -3.86 7.59
C ILE A 169 10.47 -4.70 8.46
N ALA A 170 9.21 -4.29 8.57
CA ALA A 170 8.19 -5.06 9.30
C ALA A 170 8.09 -6.50 8.79
N GLY A 171 8.14 -6.69 7.47
CA GLY A 171 8.10 -8.02 6.86
C GLY A 171 9.27 -8.92 7.20
N VAL A 172 10.48 -8.37 7.33
CA VAL A 172 11.67 -9.13 7.78
C VAL A 172 11.53 -9.52 9.24
N GLU A 173 11.17 -8.59 10.11
CA GLU A 173 11.04 -8.84 11.55
C GLU A 173 9.91 -9.83 11.89
N ARG A 174 8.88 -9.90 11.04
CA ARG A 174 7.82 -10.91 11.12
C ARG A 174 8.18 -12.26 10.47
N GLY A 175 9.32 -12.36 9.77
CA GLY A 175 9.70 -13.56 9.04
C GLY A 175 8.86 -13.83 7.78
N PHE A 176 8.17 -12.83 7.23
CA PHE A 176 7.37 -12.97 6.01
C PHE A 176 8.23 -12.95 4.76
N VAL A 177 9.39 -12.34 4.82
CA VAL A 177 10.34 -12.20 3.72
C VAL A 177 11.78 -12.34 4.22
N PRO A 178 12.69 -13.00 3.47
CA PRO A 178 14.10 -13.07 3.85
C PRO A 178 14.76 -11.67 3.87
N ARG A 179 15.56 -11.39 4.91
CA ARG A 179 16.32 -10.13 5.07
C ARG A 179 17.16 -9.82 3.82
N GLU A 180 17.85 -10.80 3.27
CA GLU A 180 18.70 -10.64 2.07
C GLU A 180 17.89 -10.11 0.87
N LYS A 181 16.67 -10.63 0.63
CA LYS A 181 15.80 -10.15 -0.47
C LYS A 181 15.43 -8.68 -0.28
N VAL A 182 15.09 -8.28 0.94
CA VAL A 182 14.76 -6.89 1.27
C VAL A 182 15.96 -5.98 1.10
N LEU A 183 17.13 -6.36 1.60
CA LEU A 183 18.36 -5.57 1.44
C LEU A 183 18.73 -5.38 -0.04
N GLN A 184 18.51 -6.37 -0.89
CA GLN A 184 18.70 -6.24 -2.34
C GLN A 184 17.75 -5.22 -2.96
N ILE A 185 16.48 -5.19 -2.54
CA ILE A 185 15.49 -4.20 -3.02
C ILE A 185 15.89 -2.80 -2.53
N ILE A 186 16.18 -2.63 -1.24
CA ILE A 186 16.61 -1.36 -0.66
C ILE A 186 17.89 -0.84 -1.33
N GLY A 187 18.87 -1.72 -1.61
CA GLY A 187 20.09 -1.35 -2.31
C GLY A 187 19.84 -0.79 -3.71
N LYS A 188 18.92 -1.39 -4.47
CA LYS A 188 18.49 -0.86 -5.79
C LYS A 188 17.79 0.48 -5.64
N THR A 189 16.89 0.58 -4.66
CA THR A 189 16.15 1.82 -4.35
C THR A 189 17.11 2.97 -4.06
N VAL A 190 18.05 2.77 -3.15
CA VAL A 190 19.06 3.78 -2.79
C VAL A 190 19.91 4.17 -3.99
N THR A 191 20.37 3.20 -4.81
CA THR A 191 21.14 3.48 -6.03
C THR A 191 20.35 4.34 -7.01
N PHE A 192 19.08 4.01 -7.25
CA PHE A 192 18.23 4.83 -8.13
C PHE A 192 18.05 6.25 -7.59
N LEU A 193 17.81 6.42 -6.29
CA LEU A 193 17.62 7.72 -5.64
C LEU A 193 18.89 8.59 -5.67
N GLU A 194 20.06 7.98 -5.71
CA GLU A 194 21.33 8.70 -5.88
C GLU A 194 21.50 9.23 -7.30
N GLU A 195 21.07 8.46 -8.31
CA GLU A 195 21.32 8.69 -9.73
C GLU A 195 20.21 9.49 -10.43
N CYS A 196 18.96 9.37 -9.99
CA CYS A 196 17.83 10.05 -10.64
C CYS A 196 17.89 11.57 -10.47
N GLU A 197 17.13 12.28 -11.30
CA GLU A 197 17.03 13.74 -11.22
C GLU A 197 16.43 14.18 -9.88
N LYS A 198 17.09 15.12 -9.23
CA LYS A 198 16.66 15.77 -7.98
C LYS A 198 16.57 17.28 -8.16
N PHE A 199 15.72 17.90 -7.39
CA PHE A 199 15.38 19.30 -7.47
C PHE A 199 15.69 19.96 -6.12
N HIS A 200 16.89 20.50 -5.98
CA HIS A 200 17.41 20.95 -4.68
C HIS A 200 17.31 19.85 -3.61
N GLY A 201 17.79 18.67 -3.99
CA GLY A 201 17.80 17.50 -3.14
C GLY A 201 16.48 16.77 -2.97
N ALA A 202 15.35 17.40 -3.27
CA ALA A 202 14.04 16.73 -3.26
C ALA A 202 13.81 15.88 -4.52
N TRP A 203 13.04 14.82 -4.39
CA TRP A 203 12.64 13.96 -5.50
C TRP A 203 11.28 14.40 -6.07
N ALA A 204 11.04 14.03 -7.32
CA ALA A 204 9.73 14.21 -7.93
C ALA A 204 8.70 13.25 -7.30
N HIS A 205 7.43 13.58 -7.43
CA HIS A 205 6.33 12.72 -7.02
C HIS A 205 6.44 11.34 -7.70
N TRP A 206 6.63 11.33 -9.04
CA TRP A 206 6.73 10.13 -9.85
C TRP A 206 7.95 10.15 -10.78
N TYR A 207 8.44 8.95 -11.08
CA TYR A 207 9.43 8.70 -12.11
C TYR A 207 8.97 7.58 -13.04
N ASP A 208 9.41 7.63 -14.29
CA ASP A 208 9.44 6.48 -15.16
C ASP A 208 10.57 5.55 -14.71
N GLY A 209 10.23 4.37 -14.24
CA GLY A 209 11.18 3.44 -13.62
C GLY A 209 12.23 2.90 -14.59
N ASP A 210 11.93 2.83 -15.88
CA ASP A 210 12.86 2.34 -16.88
C ASP A 210 13.90 3.39 -17.27
N SER A 211 13.46 4.63 -17.53
CA SER A 211 14.34 5.71 -17.97
C SER A 211 14.93 6.55 -16.83
N GLY A 212 14.33 6.51 -15.63
CA GLY A 212 14.72 7.35 -14.50
C GLY A 212 14.33 8.83 -14.66
N LYS A 213 13.51 9.16 -15.66
CA LYS A 213 13.04 10.53 -15.89
C LYS A 213 11.83 10.83 -15.02
N THR A 214 11.72 12.09 -14.59
CA THR A 214 10.53 12.60 -13.91
C THR A 214 9.30 12.40 -14.76
N PHE A 215 8.24 11.82 -14.17
CA PHE A 215 6.92 11.72 -14.74
C PHE A 215 6.01 12.73 -14.05
N SER A 216 5.34 13.59 -14.83
CA SER A 216 4.54 14.68 -14.28
C SER A 216 3.25 14.14 -13.63
N PHE A 217 3.03 14.48 -12.37
CA PHE A 217 1.76 14.20 -11.67
C PHE A 217 0.61 15.06 -12.25
N SER A 218 0.91 16.34 -12.53
CA SER A 218 -0.03 17.28 -13.14
C SER A 218 0.70 18.28 -14.04
N GLN A 219 -0.04 19.21 -14.64
CA GLN A 219 0.50 20.17 -15.62
C GLN A 219 1.74 20.94 -15.13
N TYR A 220 1.85 21.24 -13.84
CA TYR A 220 2.97 22.01 -13.28
C TYR A 220 3.79 21.22 -12.27
N ASP A 221 3.40 19.98 -12.02
CA ASP A 221 4.03 19.07 -11.09
C ASP A 221 4.96 18.10 -11.85
N ASN A 222 6.10 18.65 -12.30
CA ASN A 222 7.17 17.93 -12.98
C ASN A 222 8.53 18.21 -12.36
N GLY A 223 8.55 18.47 -11.07
CA GLY A 223 9.74 18.84 -10.33
C GLY A 223 9.81 18.18 -8.96
N GLY A 224 10.52 18.81 -8.02
CA GLY A 224 10.65 18.33 -6.66
C GLY A 224 9.37 18.53 -5.86
N ASP A 225 8.89 17.46 -5.26
CA ASP A 225 7.80 17.42 -4.30
C ASP A 225 8.37 17.19 -2.90
N ILE A 226 8.30 18.22 -2.03
CA ILE A 226 8.92 18.15 -0.71
C ILE A 226 8.11 17.28 0.27
N VAL A 227 6.82 17.06 0.02
CA VAL A 227 5.95 16.23 0.86
C VAL A 227 6.18 14.75 0.55
N GLU A 228 6.18 14.36 -0.72
CA GLU A 228 6.55 13.00 -1.14
C GLU A 228 8.00 12.67 -0.73
N THR A 229 8.90 13.66 -0.84
CA THR A 229 10.27 13.57 -0.32
C THR A 229 10.28 13.33 1.19
N ALA A 230 9.39 13.96 1.96
CA ALA A 230 9.32 13.76 3.40
C ALA A 230 8.91 12.32 3.75
N PHE A 231 7.93 11.76 3.07
CA PHE A 231 7.53 10.36 3.25
C PHE A 231 8.67 9.38 2.88
N LEU A 232 9.40 9.67 1.80
CA LEU A 232 10.57 8.88 1.42
C LEU A 232 11.66 8.96 2.51
N VAL A 233 11.96 10.14 3.01
CA VAL A 233 12.98 10.37 4.04
C VAL A 233 12.61 9.70 5.36
N GLU A 234 11.32 9.67 5.72
CA GLU A 234 10.83 8.90 6.88
C GLU A 234 11.23 7.42 6.75
N GLY A 235 11.02 6.82 5.56
CA GLY A 235 11.45 5.46 5.26
C GLY A 235 12.97 5.29 5.27
N LEU A 236 13.73 6.20 4.67
CA LEU A 236 15.20 6.14 4.62
C LEU A 236 15.82 6.23 6.03
N LEU A 237 15.30 7.11 6.89
CA LEU A 237 15.73 7.22 8.28
C LEU A 237 15.40 5.96 9.07
N THR A 238 14.23 5.36 8.85
CA THR A 238 13.86 4.09 9.49
C THR A 238 14.80 2.96 9.05
N VAL A 239 15.17 2.88 7.77
CA VAL A 239 16.19 1.93 7.27
C VAL A 239 17.54 2.18 7.93
N ARG A 240 18.00 3.44 8.01
CA ARG A 240 19.26 3.80 8.66
C ARG A 240 19.29 3.30 10.11
N GLN A 241 18.22 3.51 10.85
CA GLN A 241 18.12 3.08 12.25
C GLN A 241 18.01 1.55 12.38
N TRP A 242 17.31 0.88 11.47
CA TRP A 242 17.24 -0.58 11.43
C TRP A 242 18.59 -1.26 11.21
N LEU A 243 19.49 -0.58 10.50
CA LEU A 243 20.83 -1.07 10.18
C LEU A 243 21.93 -0.53 11.13
N ALA A 244 21.58 0.35 12.09
CA ALA A 244 22.55 1.08 12.90
C ALA A 244 23.49 0.17 13.72
N ASP A 245 22.97 -0.93 14.25
CA ASP A 245 23.71 -1.88 15.09
C ASP A 245 24.28 -3.08 14.28
N SER A 246 24.20 -3.06 12.95
CA SER A 246 24.71 -4.15 12.12
C SER A 246 26.24 -4.18 12.14
N ASP A 247 26.81 -5.39 12.18
CA ASP A 247 28.25 -5.60 12.00
C ASP A 247 28.65 -5.84 10.54
N ASP A 248 27.67 -6.06 9.64
CA ASP A 248 27.92 -6.29 8.21
C ASP A 248 28.35 -5.00 7.53
N PRO A 249 29.54 -4.96 6.86
CA PRO A 249 30.03 -3.76 6.18
C PRO A 249 29.08 -3.25 5.07
N ALA A 250 28.37 -4.14 4.37
CA ALA A 250 27.45 -3.76 3.30
C ALA A 250 26.18 -3.10 3.88
N GLU A 251 25.67 -3.58 5.02
CA GLU A 251 24.56 -2.95 5.71
C GLU A 251 24.94 -1.57 6.28
N LYS A 252 26.16 -1.43 6.85
CA LYS A 252 26.70 -0.14 7.31
C LYS A 252 26.80 0.88 6.15
N GLU A 253 27.36 0.45 5.01
CA GLU A 253 27.43 1.29 3.82
C GLU A 253 26.04 1.72 3.35
N LEU A 254 25.07 0.81 3.36
CA LEU A 254 23.68 1.12 2.98
C LEU A 254 23.05 2.15 3.93
N ALA A 255 23.26 2.02 5.23
CA ALA A 255 22.82 2.99 6.24
C ALA A 255 23.44 4.39 6.00
N GLU A 256 24.75 4.45 5.73
CA GLU A 256 25.45 5.71 5.41
C GLU A 256 24.91 6.36 4.12
N ARG A 257 24.56 5.57 3.11
CA ARG A 257 23.97 6.06 1.87
C ARG A 257 22.57 6.63 2.12
N CYS A 258 21.73 5.97 2.92
CA CYS A 258 20.43 6.51 3.36
C CYS A 258 20.60 7.85 4.09
N ASP A 259 21.57 7.94 5.01
CA ASP A 259 21.89 9.15 5.75
C ASP A 259 22.32 10.29 4.84
N LYS A 260 23.15 10.00 3.84
CA LYS A 260 23.62 11.00 2.85
C LYS A 260 22.47 11.52 1.97
N LEU A 261 21.54 10.65 1.57
CA LEU A 261 20.38 11.05 0.77
C LEU A 261 19.51 12.03 1.54
N TRP A 262 19.13 11.71 2.77
CA TRP A 262 18.32 12.60 3.59
C TRP A 262 19.01 13.93 3.90
N LYS A 263 20.33 13.92 4.20
CA LYS A 263 21.13 15.13 4.42
C LYS A 263 21.29 16.00 3.18
N GLY A 264 21.06 15.45 1.99
CA GLY A 264 21.14 16.17 0.72
C GLY A 264 19.87 16.95 0.35
N VAL A 265 18.78 16.82 1.11
CA VAL A 265 17.53 17.56 0.85
C VAL A 265 17.67 19.00 1.33
N GLU A 266 17.54 19.95 0.42
CA GLU A 266 17.64 21.39 0.71
C GLU A 266 16.28 21.96 1.17
N TRP A 267 15.85 21.61 2.41
CA TRP A 267 14.57 22.05 2.97
C TRP A 267 14.43 23.57 3.01
N ASP A 268 15.51 24.27 3.30
CA ASP A 268 15.60 25.74 3.31
C ASP A 268 15.32 26.36 1.94
N TRP A 269 15.70 25.69 0.83
CA TRP A 269 15.34 26.12 -0.52
C TRP A 269 13.81 26.22 -0.70
N TYR A 270 13.08 25.24 -0.18
CA TYR A 270 11.62 25.17 -0.33
C TYR A 270 10.87 26.20 0.52
N THR A 271 11.59 27.00 1.31
CA THR A 271 11.03 28.20 1.94
C THR A 271 10.98 29.42 1.01
N ARG A 272 11.70 29.43 -0.11
CA ARG A 272 11.90 30.61 -1.00
C ARG A 272 12.53 31.80 -0.28
N GLY A 273 13.16 31.59 0.87
CA GLY A 273 13.63 32.66 1.76
C GLY A 273 12.50 33.37 2.52
N GLU A 274 11.29 32.80 2.56
CA GLU A 274 10.13 33.30 3.31
C GLU A 274 9.93 32.47 4.59
N ASP A 275 9.09 32.96 5.51
CA ASP A 275 8.63 32.22 6.68
C ASP A 275 7.47 31.27 6.28
N ALA A 276 7.68 30.44 5.24
CA ALA A 276 6.69 29.49 4.70
C ALA A 276 7.42 28.32 4.03
N LEU A 277 6.81 27.13 4.03
CA LEU A 277 7.27 25.97 3.28
C LEU A 277 6.34 25.75 2.08
N TYR A 278 6.93 25.56 0.90
CA TYR A 278 6.22 25.38 -0.35
C TYR A 278 6.34 23.92 -0.82
N TRP A 279 5.22 23.36 -1.30
CA TRP A 279 5.09 21.97 -1.69
C TRP A 279 5.99 21.55 -2.84
N HIS A 280 6.10 22.42 -3.87
CA HIS A 280 6.69 22.02 -5.15
C HIS A 280 7.53 23.12 -5.79
N TRP A 281 8.64 22.73 -6.40
CA TRP A 281 9.44 23.54 -7.30
C TRP A 281 9.86 22.75 -8.54
N SER A 282 9.82 23.40 -9.71
CA SER A 282 10.20 22.82 -10.99
C SER A 282 11.20 23.71 -11.73
N LYS A 283 12.19 23.13 -12.38
CA LYS A 283 13.10 23.89 -13.22
C LYS A 283 12.42 24.51 -14.45
N ASP A 284 11.30 23.92 -14.93
CA ASP A 284 10.58 24.39 -16.11
C ASP A 284 9.56 25.49 -15.75
N HIS A 285 8.96 25.41 -14.58
CA HIS A 285 7.85 26.28 -14.16
C HIS A 285 8.16 27.10 -12.91
N GLY A 286 9.33 26.90 -12.28
CA GLY A 286 9.69 27.54 -11.02
C GLY A 286 8.66 27.26 -9.92
N TRP A 287 8.23 28.29 -9.24
CA TRP A 287 7.24 28.23 -8.14
C TRP A 287 5.79 28.38 -8.61
N LYS A 288 5.45 27.99 -9.83
CA LYS A 288 4.14 28.28 -10.43
C LYS A 288 2.98 27.64 -9.70
N MET A 289 3.15 26.48 -9.08
CA MET A 289 2.13 25.86 -8.22
C MET A 289 1.81 26.74 -7.01
N ASN A 290 2.80 27.44 -6.46
CA ASN A 290 2.67 28.39 -5.36
C ASN A 290 1.84 27.88 -4.17
N HIS A 291 1.95 26.58 -3.87
CA HIS A 291 1.20 25.91 -2.83
C HIS A 291 2.00 25.93 -1.52
N LYS A 292 1.56 26.75 -0.57
CA LYS A 292 2.10 26.74 0.80
C LYS A 292 1.55 25.54 1.56
N ILE A 293 2.43 24.80 2.24
CA ILE A 293 2.06 23.73 3.13
C ILE A 293 1.57 24.32 4.43
N ARG A 294 0.28 24.16 4.76
CA ARG A 294 -0.32 24.74 5.95
C ARG A 294 -1.62 24.08 6.36
N GLY A 295 -1.85 24.02 7.66
CA GLY A 295 -2.98 23.31 8.27
C GLY A 295 -2.53 21.97 8.83
N PHE A 296 -3.32 21.37 9.72
CA PHE A 296 -2.96 20.08 10.31
C PHE A 296 -3.49 18.95 9.42
N ASP A 297 -2.57 18.36 8.65
CA ASP A 297 -2.82 17.30 7.67
C ASP A 297 -1.61 16.34 7.56
N GLU A 298 -1.52 15.54 6.50
CA GLU A 298 -0.46 14.56 6.24
C GLU A 298 0.95 15.17 6.15
N THR A 299 1.04 16.45 5.88
CA THR A 299 2.31 17.15 5.62
C THR A 299 3.10 17.50 6.88
N PHE A 300 2.57 17.17 8.06
CA PHE A 300 3.21 17.47 9.35
C PHE A 300 4.67 17.00 9.43
N ILE A 301 4.98 15.81 8.92
CA ILE A 301 6.33 15.24 8.89
C ILE A 301 7.33 16.12 8.10
N ALA A 302 6.89 16.85 7.08
CA ALA A 302 7.76 17.72 6.29
C ALA A 302 8.36 18.86 7.14
N TYR A 303 7.57 19.40 8.07
CA TYR A 303 8.05 20.41 9.02
C TYR A 303 9.01 19.81 10.07
N VAL A 304 8.68 18.62 10.58
CA VAL A 304 9.55 17.93 11.53
C VAL A 304 10.91 17.66 10.88
N LEU A 305 10.94 17.05 9.69
CA LEU A 305 12.18 16.77 8.96
C LEU A 305 12.92 18.04 8.57
N GLY A 306 12.23 19.06 8.09
CA GLY A 306 12.82 20.33 7.74
C GLY A 306 13.54 21.00 8.91
N VAL A 307 12.92 21.02 10.10
CA VAL A 307 13.56 21.56 11.32
C VAL A 307 14.69 20.66 11.82
N SER A 308 14.55 19.33 11.64
CA SER A 308 15.54 18.33 12.08
C SER A 308 16.79 18.26 11.17
N SER A 309 16.73 18.82 9.96
CA SER A 309 17.83 18.70 9.00
C SER A 309 19.16 19.23 9.56
N PRO A 310 20.23 18.43 9.56
CA PRO A 310 21.53 18.87 10.07
C PRO A 310 22.32 19.73 9.07
N THR A 311 21.90 19.79 7.81
CA THR A 311 22.61 20.46 6.70
C THR A 311 21.83 21.65 6.15
N HIS A 312 20.53 21.52 5.96
CA HIS A 312 19.64 22.51 5.35
C HIS A 312 18.38 22.74 6.22
N PRO A 313 18.55 23.12 7.51
CA PRO A 313 17.42 23.25 8.40
C PRO A 313 16.55 24.46 8.08
N ILE A 314 15.25 24.31 8.26
CA ILE A 314 14.34 25.45 8.33
C ILE A 314 14.21 25.95 9.78
N SER A 315 13.88 27.24 9.93
CA SER A 315 13.60 27.78 11.26
C SER A 315 12.28 27.24 11.81
N PRO A 316 12.19 26.88 13.10
CA PRO A 316 10.91 26.58 13.74
C PRO A 316 9.83 27.65 13.54
N LYS A 317 10.24 28.89 13.31
CA LYS A 317 9.33 30.00 12.98
C LYS A 317 8.49 29.70 11.73
N VAL A 318 9.01 28.96 10.75
CA VAL A 318 8.28 28.59 9.52
C VAL A 318 7.03 27.74 9.87
N TYR A 319 7.16 26.84 10.84
CA TYR A 319 6.04 26.08 11.36
C TYR A 319 4.97 27.00 12.00
N GLU A 320 5.41 27.92 12.87
CA GLU A 320 4.52 28.85 13.58
C GLU A 320 3.78 29.81 12.64
N THR A 321 4.48 30.36 11.64
CA THR A 321 3.93 31.44 10.79
C THR A 321 3.28 30.94 9.51
N CYS A 322 3.46 29.67 9.12
CA CYS A 322 2.86 29.12 7.93
C CYS A 322 1.91 27.95 8.27
N TYR A 323 2.44 26.88 8.88
CA TYR A 323 1.65 25.67 9.13
C TYR A 323 0.50 25.92 10.10
N LYS A 324 0.79 26.58 11.22
CA LYS A 324 -0.20 26.94 12.24
C LYS A 324 -1.08 28.12 11.84
N ASP A 325 -0.57 29.06 11.05
CA ASP A 325 -1.35 30.22 10.57
C ASP A 325 -2.27 29.80 9.41
N SER A 326 -3.18 28.92 9.71
CA SER A 326 -4.15 28.35 8.77
C SER A 326 -5.52 28.19 9.44
N PRO A 327 -6.61 28.51 8.73
CA PRO A 327 -7.97 28.33 9.26
C PRO A 327 -8.34 26.86 9.47
N VAL A 328 -7.52 25.93 8.97
CA VAL A 328 -7.71 24.47 9.11
C VAL A 328 -6.65 23.83 10.02
N TYR A 329 -5.93 24.61 10.83
CA TYR A 329 -5.02 24.07 11.85
C TYR A 329 -5.77 23.76 13.16
N PHE A 330 -6.35 24.76 13.81
CA PHE A 330 -7.19 24.58 14.99
C PHE A 330 -8.62 24.27 14.59
N ASN A 331 -9.21 23.24 15.19
CA ASN A 331 -10.61 22.88 15.01
C ASN A 331 -11.45 23.25 16.24
N GLY A 332 -11.26 22.55 17.35
CA GLY A 332 -11.94 22.78 18.62
C GLY A 332 -13.44 22.46 18.63
N LYS A 333 -13.98 21.93 17.51
CA LYS A 333 -15.38 21.51 17.40
C LYS A 333 -15.61 20.12 17.97
N GLU A 334 -16.86 19.80 18.22
CA GLU A 334 -17.33 18.50 18.67
C GLU A 334 -18.19 17.84 17.58
N TYR A 335 -17.88 16.56 17.27
CA TYR A 335 -18.60 15.74 16.30
C TYR A 335 -19.01 14.44 17.01
N TYR A 336 -20.28 14.12 17.06
CA TYR A 336 -20.80 12.91 17.75
C TYR A 336 -20.40 12.81 19.23
N GLY A 337 -20.23 13.94 19.92
CA GLY A 337 -19.74 13.96 21.29
C GLY A 337 -18.22 13.80 21.42
N ILE A 338 -17.48 13.81 20.32
CA ILE A 338 -16.02 13.67 20.27
C ILE A 338 -15.40 15.00 19.87
N ARG A 339 -14.57 15.56 20.75
CA ARG A 339 -13.83 16.80 20.47
C ARG A 339 -12.66 16.52 19.53
N LEU A 340 -12.52 17.36 18.49
CA LEU A 340 -11.38 17.38 17.59
C LEU A 340 -10.64 18.71 17.76
N ASP A 341 -9.40 18.66 18.22
CA ASP A 341 -8.65 19.87 18.54
C ASP A 341 -7.96 20.49 17.32
N LEU A 342 -7.34 19.65 16.47
CA LEU A 342 -6.57 20.08 15.31
C LEU A 342 -7.13 19.50 14.02
N GLY A 343 -6.99 20.24 12.92
CA GLY A 343 -7.35 19.81 11.57
C GLY A 343 -8.63 20.44 11.05
N MET A 344 -8.97 20.09 9.82
CA MET A 344 -10.15 20.58 9.15
C MET A 344 -11.45 19.98 9.72
N GLU A 345 -12.58 20.37 9.15
CA GLU A 345 -13.90 19.89 9.57
C GLU A 345 -14.01 18.36 9.45
N TYR A 346 -14.51 17.68 10.48
CA TYR A 346 -14.50 16.21 10.67
C TYR A 346 -13.10 15.57 10.62
N GLY A 347 -12.03 16.34 10.55
CA GLY A 347 -10.63 15.90 10.45
C GLY A 347 -10.10 15.76 9.02
N GLY A 348 -10.97 15.76 8.01
CA GLY A 348 -10.59 15.46 6.63
C GLY A 348 -10.45 13.95 6.34
N PRO A 349 -9.81 13.55 5.24
CA PRO A 349 -9.54 12.16 4.92
C PRO A 349 -8.57 11.52 5.93
N LEU A 350 -8.74 10.22 6.21
CA LEU A 350 -8.01 9.55 7.30
C LEU A 350 -6.50 9.40 7.06
N PHE A 351 -6.01 9.49 5.82
CA PHE A 351 -4.56 9.46 5.60
C PHE A 351 -3.83 10.59 6.34
N PHE A 352 -4.51 11.69 6.71
CA PHE A 352 -3.97 12.75 7.56
C PHE A 352 -3.52 12.28 8.94
N THR A 353 -4.04 11.16 9.44
CA THR A 353 -3.62 10.55 10.71
C THR A 353 -2.65 9.39 10.54
N HIS A 354 -2.32 9.04 9.29
CA HIS A 354 -1.49 7.86 9.03
C HIS A 354 -0.10 8.23 8.51
N TYR A 355 0.00 9.00 7.44
CA TYR A 355 1.23 9.15 6.65
C TYR A 355 2.40 9.71 7.45
N SER A 356 2.21 10.80 8.19
CA SER A 356 3.24 11.35 9.08
C SER A 356 3.52 10.49 10.31
N PHE A 357 2.68 9.49 10.61
CA PHE A 357 2.72 8.73 11.85
C PHE A 357 3.04 7.23 11.67
N ILE A 358 3.52 6.85 10.49
CA ILE A 358 4.02 5.48 10.30
C ILE A 358 5.36 5.30 11.04
N GLY A 359 6.27 6.27 10.91
CA GLY A 359 7.54 6.28 11.65
C GLY A 359 7.48 7.14 12.92
N MET A 360 6.75 8.26 12.89
CA MET A 360 6.67 9.18 14.02
C MET A 360 5.62 8.74 15.05
N ASP A 361 6.04 8.44 16.28
CA ASP A 361 5.15 7.97 17.36
C ASP A 361 4.29 9.11 17.93
N PRO A 362 2.97 9.15 17.66
CA PRO A 362 2.11 10.20 18.17
C PRO A 362 1.91 10.14 19.71
N ARG A 363 2.17 8.99 20.35
CA ARG A 363 2.07 8.81 21.82
C ARG A 363 3.14 9.58 22.57
N ALA A 364 4.22 9.91 21.88
CA ALA A 364 5.34 10.67 22.43
C ALA A 364 5.25 12.18 22.10
N LEU A 365 4.14 12.64 21.54
CA LEU A 365 4.03 14.01 21.01
C LEU A 365 2.85 14.77 21.59
N ASN A 366 3.19 15.83 22.33
CA ASN A 366 2.27 16.88 22.70
C ASN A 366 2.64 18.15 21.90
N VAL A 367 1.71 18.62 21.09
CA VAL A 367 1.88 19.76 20.18
C VAL A 367 0.89 20.84 20.57
N ASP A 368 1.37 22.02 20.91
CA ASP A 368 0.53 23.16 21.36
C ASP A 368 -0.38 22.84 22.57
N GLY A 369 0.00 21.87 23.40
CA GLY A 369 -0.80 21.41 24.51
C GLY A 369 -1.83 20.34 24.15
N PHE A 370 -1.82 19.83 22.91
CA PHE A 370 -2.70 18.77 22.44
C PHE A 370 -1.92 17.45 22.29
N ASP A 371 -2.46 16.39 22.85
CA ASP A 371 -1.98 15.01 22.67
C ASP A 371 -2.30 14.54 21.25
N LEU A 372 -1.28 14.27 20.44
CA LEU A 372 -1.47 13.86 19.04
C LEU A 372 -2.07 12.46 18.90
N TYR A 373 -1.80 11.56 19.84
CA TYR A 373 -2.42 10.24 19.81
C TYR A 373 -3.93 10.34 20.03
N GLU A 374 -4.35 11.07 21.07
CA GLU A 374 -5.79 11.27 21.35
C GLU A 374 -6.47 12.07 20.23
N ARG A 375 -5.77 13.04 19.62
CA ARG A 375 -6.27 13.77 18.42
C ARG A 375 -6.52 12.82 17.25
N ASN A 376 -5.57 11.96 16.92
CA ASN A 376 -5.68 11.02 15.80
C ASN A 376 -6.75 9.94 16.06
N LYS A 377 -6.84 9.48 17.29
CA LYS A 377 -7.92 8.60 17.75
C LYS A 377 -9.29 9.26 17.63
N ALA A 378 -9.41 10.51 18.04
CA ALA A 378 -10.66 11.29 17.87
C ALA A 378 -11.07 11.36 16.40
N HIS A 379 -10.14 11.65 15.49
CA HIS A 379 -10.40 11.70 14.06
C HIS A 379 -10.91 10.34 13.53
N SER A 380 -10.24 9.23 13.87
CA SER A 380 -10.66 7.88 13.48
C SER A 380 -12.06 7.53 14.01
N LEU A 381 -12.34 7.84 15.28
CA LEU A 381 -13.65 7.62 15.88
C LEU A 381 -14.75 8.49 15.28
N ILE A 382 -14.45 9.71 14.82
CA ILE A 382 -15.40 10.57 14.12
C ILE A 382 -15.85 9.92 12.81
N HIS A 383 -14.92 9.35 12.02
CA HIS A 383 -15.25 8.60 10.80
C HIS A 383 -16.10 7.36 11.10
N TYR A 384 -15.74 6.61 12.14
CA TYR A 384 -16.52 5.46 12.61
C TYR A 384 -17.95 5.84 12.98
N ARG A 385 -18.12 6.93 13.77
CA ARG A 385 -19.44 7.43 14.17
C ARG A 385 -20.25 7.97 13.00
N TYR A 386 -19.59 8.65 12.06
CA TYR A 386 -20.24 9.12 10.83
C TYR A 386 -20.79 7.95 10.00
N ALA A 387 -20.03 6.86 9.86
CA ALA A 387 -20.48 5.67 9.13
C ALA A 387 -21.67 5.00 9.82
N ILE A 388 -21.73 4.96 11.15
CA ILE A 388 -22.87 4.43 11.92
C ILE A 388 -24.11 5.33 11.76
N ASP A 389 -23.95 6.66 11.89
CA ASP A 389 -25.02 7.63 11.68
C ASP A 389 -25.52 7.62 10.24
N ASN A 390 -24.62 7.42 9.29
CA ASN A 390 -24.88 7.29 7.85
C ASN A 390 -25.87 8.33 7.33
N PRO A 391 -25.60 9.62 7.49
CA PRO A 391 -26.58 10.68 7.26
C PRO A 391 -27.06 10.78 5.81
N LYS A 392 -26.28 10.24 4.86
CA LYS A 392 -26.65 10.18 3.45
C LYS A 392 -27.34 8.86 3.03
N GLY A 393 -27.45 7.89 3.92
CA GLY A 393 -28.16 6.63 3.69
C GLY A 393 -27.49 5.69 2.71
N HIS A 394 -26.16 5.67 2.64
CA HIS A 394 -25.42 4.77 1.77
C HIS A 394 -25.54 3.31 2.21
N ALA A 395 -25.65 2.39 1.26
CA ALA A 395 -25.72 0.97 1.56
C ALA A 395 -24.45 0.49 2.25
N GLY A 396 -24.61 -0.36 3.28
CA GLY A 396 -23.52 -1.07 3.94
C GLY A 396 -22.68 -0.26 4.93
N LEU A 397 -22.74 1.07 4.92
CA LEU A 397 -22.01 1.87 5.92
C LEU A 397 -22.51 1.57 7.33
N GLY A 398 -21.58 1.44 8.27
CA GLY A 398 -21.89 1.11 9.66
C GLY A 398 -20.65 0.73 10.46
N ALA A 399 -20.87 0.03 11.58
CA ALA A 399 -19.79 -0.36 12.49
C ALA A 399 -18.72 -1.27 11.86
N ASP A 400 -19.13 -2.12 10.92
CA ASP A 400 -18.25 -3.09 10.26
C ASP A 400 -17.75 -2.61 8.88
N LEU A 401 -18.18 -1.42 8.42
CA LEU A 401 -17.74 -0.84 7.14
C LEU A 401 -17.69 0.68 7.23
N TRP A 402 -16.48 1.20 7.43
CA TRP A 402 -16.20 2.62 7.60
C TRP A 402 -14.79 2.96 7.13
N GLY A 403 -14.48 4.25 7.07
CA GLY A 403 -13.16 4.77 6.73
C GLY A 403 -13.14 5.41 5.35
N PHE A 404 -12.96 6.74 5.35
CA PHE A 404 -12.91 7.56 4.15
C PHE A 404 -11.52 8.16 3.99
N THR A 405 -10.98 8.04 2.77
CA THR A 405 -9.69 8.63 2.42
C THR A 405 -9.64 8.89 0.91
N SER A 406 -8.49 9.30 0.38
CA SER A 406 -8.28 9.33 -1.07
C SER A 406 -8.09 7.91 -1.59
N SER A 407 -8.78 7.55 -2.68
CA SER A 407 -8.71 6.21 -3.28
C SER A 407 -9.31 6.15 -4.67
N ASP A 408 -9.14 5.03 -5.37
CA ASP A 408 -9.72 4.75 -6.69
C ASP A 408 -11.23 4.44 -6.57
N ASP A 409 -12.05 5.48 -6.51
CA ASP A 409 -13.51 5.35 -6.47
C ASP A 409 -14.03 4.65 -7.72
N PRO A 410 -14.87 3.59 -7.58
CA PRO A 410 -15.38 2.85 -8.74
C PRO A 410 -16.31 3.66 -9.65
N LEU A 411 -16.82 4.81 -9.20
CA LEU A 411 -17.70 5.67 -10.00
C LEU A 411 -16.96 6.83 -10.66
N VAL A 412 -16.03 7.50 -9.96
CA VAL A 412 -15.44 8.77 -10.39
C VAL A 412 -13.93 8.75 -10.56
N GLY A 413 -13.27 7.63 -10.27
CA GLY A 413 -11.81 7.50 -10.28
C GLY A 413 -11.15 8.03 -9.01
N TYR A 414 -9.85 8.30 -9.04
CA TYR A 414 -9.12 8.72 -7.85
C TYR A 414 -9.69 10.01 -7.25
N THR A 415 -10.21 9.93 -6.04
CA THR A 415 -10.94 11.02 -5.39
C THR A 415 -10.75 10.97 -3.88
N SER A 416 -10.64 12.14 -3.26
CA SER A 416 -10.56 12.26 -1.80
C SER A 416 -11.96 12.28 -1.19
N HIS A 417 -12.22 11.31 -0.32
CA HIS A 417 -13.46 11.21 0.46
C HIS A 417 -13.21 11.55 1.93
N HIS A 418 -14.12 12.29 2.53
CA HIS A 418 -14.20 12.48 3.98
C HIS A 418 -15.62 12.89 4.40
N PRO A 419 -15.99 12.75 5.69
CA PRO A 419 -17.34 13.00 6.16
C PRO A 419 -17.90 14.36 5.76
N ASN A 420 -19.19 14.38 5.46
CA ASN A 420 -19.99 15.59 5.21
C ASN A 420 -19.54 16.47 4.01
N THR A 421 -18.94 15.86 2.98
CA THR A 421 -18.56 16.53 1.73
C THR A 421 -19.40 16.07 0.55
N ASP A 422 -19.42 16.86 -0.53
CA ASP A 422 -20.12 16.48 -1.76
C ASP A 422 -19.45 15.27 -2.43
N ALA A 423 -18.15 15.07 -2.23
CA ALA A 423 -17.40 13.94 -2.75
C ALA A 423 -17.69 12.62 -2.00
N GLU A 424 -18.21 12.68 -0.76
CA GLU A 424 -18.58 11.49 -0.01
C GLU A 424 -19.84 10.87 -0.61
N ASN A 425 -19.67 9.73 -1.27
CA ASN A 425 -20.69 9.00 -2.04
C ASN A 425 -20.90 7.55 -1.54
N GLY A 426 -20.40 7.22 -0.34
CA GLY A 426 -20.48 5.90 0.27
C GLY A 426 -19.32 4.98 -0.11
N THR A 427 -18.31 5.46 -0.85
CA THR A 427 -17.07 4.72 -1.08
C THR A 427 -16.22 4.71 0.18
N VAL A 428 -15.83 3.51 0.61
CA VAL A 428 -14.88 3.28 1.70
C VAL A 428 -13.59 2.72 1.15
N SER A 429 -12.49 3.03 1.83
CA SER A 429 -11.17 2.54 1.47
C SER A 429 -10.63 1.67 2.60
N PRO A 430 -10.32 0.39 2.35
CA PRO A 430 -9.81 -0.50 3.38
C PRO A 430 -8.62 0.08 4.14
N THR A 431 -7.69 0.75 3.45
CA THR A 431 -6.53 1.40 4.07
C THR A 431 -6.92 2.35 5.20
N ALA A 432 -8.02 3.08 5.07
CA ALA A 432 -8.45 4.07 6.06
C ALA A 432 -8.78 3.42 7.41
N ALA A 433 -9.59 2.36 7.43
CA ALA A 433 -9.94 1.66 8.66
C ALA A 433 -8.81 0.75 9.16
N VAL A 434 -8.11 0.04 8.25
CA VAL A 434 -6.99 -0.85 8.60
C VAL A 434 -5.84 -0.06 9.23
N SER A 435 -5.44 1.06 8.63
CA SER A 435 -4.33 1.87 9.15
C SER A 435 -4.68 2.64 10.43
N SER A 436 -5.97 2.77 10.76
CA SER A 436 -6.44 3.33 12.04
C SER A 436 -6.33 2.35 13.22
N ILE A 437 -5.87 1.12 13.01
CA ILE A 437 -5.84 0.06 14.05
C ILE A 437 -5.04 0.48 15.30
N VAL A 438 -4.04 1.33 15.15
CA VAL A 438 -3.26 1.83 16.30
C VAL A 438 -4.07 2.76 17.20
N TYR A 439 -5.12 3.39 16.68
CA TYR A 439 -5.99 4.37 17.36
C TYR A 439 -7.30 3.75 17.81
N THR A 440 -7.86 2.87 16.99
CA THR A 440 -9.21 2.28 17.16
C THR A 440 -9.18 0.78 16.88
N PRO A 441 -8.45 -0.02 17.72
CA PRO A 441 -8.19 -1.43 17.43
C PRO A 441 -9.47 -2.28 17.29
N GLU A 442 -10.46 -2.07 18.15
CA GLU A 442 -11.69 -2.87 18.11
C GLU A 442 -12.53 -2.59 16.85
N GLU A 443 -12.69 -1.29 16.52
CA GLU A 443 -13.43 -0.82 15.36
C GLU A 443 -12.72 -1.24 14.06
N SER A 444 -11.40 -1.11 14.01
CA SER A 444 -10.57 -1.51 12.86
C SER A 444 -10.58 -3.03 12.65
N LEU A 445 -10.45 -3.83 13.72
CA LEU A 445 -10.57 -5.28 13.63
C LEU A 445 -11.97 -5.72 13.18
N GLY A 446 -13.03 -5.00 13.56
CA GLY A 446 -14.40 -5.22 13.05
C GLY A 446 -14.43 -5.15 11.52
N VAL A 447 -13.91 -4.07 10.95
CA VAL A 447 -13.82 -3.89 9.49
C VAL A 447 -12.93 -4.93 8.83
N ILE A 448 -11.74 -5.21 9.38
CA ILE A 448 -10.80 -6.20 8.79
C ILE A 448 -11.49 -7.58 8.73
N ARG A 449 -12.18 -7.98 9.80
CA ARG A 449 -12.95 -9.25 9.82
C ARG A 449 -14.04 -9.27 8.77
N HIS A 450 -14.84 -8.20 8.66
CA HIS A 450 -15.92 -8.10 7.68
C HIS A 450 -15.40 -8.13 6.25
N LEU A 451 -14.43 -7.27 5.93
CA LEU A 451 -13.84 -7.22 4.60
C LEU A 451 -13.22 -8.54 4.18
N TYR A 452 -12.56 -9.27 5.09
CA TYR A 452 -11.90 -10.50 4.73
C TYR A 452 -12.82 -11.73 4.78
N TYR A 453 -13.58 -11.93 5.88
CA TYR A 453 -14.37 -13.14 6.04
C TYR A 453 -15.69 -13.12 5.26
N ASP A 454 -16.32 -11.96 5.12
CA ASP A 454 -17.63 -11.85 4.50
C ASP A 454 -17.54 -11.37 3.04
N LEU A 455 -16.58 -10.48 2.73
CA LEU A 455 -16.41 -9.86 1.42
C LEU A 455 -15.14 -10.27 0.69
N GLY A 456 -14.28 -11.12 1.25
CA GLY A 456 -12.94 -11.39 0.75
C GLY A 456 -12.88 -11.78 -0.73
N SER A 457 -13.82 -12.59 -1.21
CA SER A 457 -13.91 -12.95 -2.64
C SER A 457 -14.14 -11.76 -3.58
N LYS A 458 -14.59 -10.60 -3.06
CA LYS A 458 -14.85 -9.37 -3.81
C LYS A 458 -13.72 -8.35 -3.64
N VAL A 459 -13.23 -8.16 -2.39
CA VAL A 459 -12.39 -7.02 -2.02
C VAL A 459 -10.94 -7.37 -1.70
N PHE A 460 -10.55 -8.65 -1.78
CA PHE A 460 -9.20 -9.12 -1.45
C PHE A 460 -8.54 -9.80 -2.65
N GLY A 461 -7.27 -9.47 -2.89
CA GLY A 461 -6.48 -10.01 -3.99
C GLY A 461 -5.05 -10.33 -3.57
N LYS A 462 -4.17 -10.56 -4.55
CA LYS A 462 -2.79 -11.01 -4.37
C LYS A 462 -1.89 -10.08 -3.53
N TYR A 463 -2.29 -8.82 -3.39
CA TYR A 463 -1.58 -7.81 -2.62
C TYR A 463 -2.41 -7.25 -1.45
N GLY A 464 -3.33 -8.04 -0.89
CA GLY A 464 -4.20 -7.62 0.19
C GLY A 464 -5.54 -7.06 -0.29
N PHE A 465 -6.10 -6.11 0.44
CA PHE A 465 -7.35 -5.45 0.06
C PHE A 465 -7.17 -4.55 -1.15
N TYR A 466 -8.15 -4.56 -2.07
CA TYR A 466 -8.24 -3.57 -3.14
C TYR A 466 -8.47 -2.18 -2.56
N ASP A 467 -8.13 -1.17 -3.34
CA ASP A 467 -8.03 0.22 -2.91
C ASP A 467 -9.34 0.82 -2.40
N ALA A 468 -10.45 0.57 -3.09
CA ALA A 468 -11.76 1.12 -2.75
C ALA A 468 -12.90 0.13 -2.94
N TYR A 469 -13.95 0.31 -2.13
CA TYR A 469 -15.19 -0.47 -2.19
C TYR A 469 -16.40 0.44 -1.99
N ASN A 470 -17.38 0.36 -2.91
CA ASN A 470 -18.66 1.06 -2.78
C ASN A 470 -19.82 0.06 -2.85
N PRO A 471 -20.42 -0.31 -1.70
CA PRO A 471 -21.52 -1.29 -1.67
C PRO A 471 -22.82 -0.77 -2.29
N SER A 472 -22.98 0.54 -2.49
CA SER A 472 -24.15 1.13 -3.15
C SER A 472 -24.18 0.89 -4.67
N MET A 473 -23.03 0.50 -5.26
CA MET A 473 -22.94 0.19 -6.68
C MET A 473 -23.55 -1.17 -7.01
N VAL A 474 -23.91 -1.37 -8.27
CA VAL A 474 -24.40 -2.67 -8.74
C VAL A 474 -23.33 -3.75 -8.62
N ASP A 475 -23.77 -5.00 -8.41
CA ASP A 475 -22.85 -6.12 -8.25
C ASP A 475 -21.90 -6.25 -9.47
N GLY A 476 -20.63 -6.48 -9.19
CA GLY A 476 -19.56 -6.51 -10.20
C GLY A 476 -18.94 -5.14 -10.56
N GLN A 477 -19.52 -4.01 -10.11
CA GLN A 477 -18.99 -2.66 -10.29
C GLN A 477 -18.59 -2.01 -8.95
N GLN A 478 -18.67 -2.74 -7.85
CA GLN A 478 -18.46 -2.23 -6.50
C GLN A 478 -16.97 -1.98 -6.16
N VAL A 479 -16.05 -2.55 -6.93
CA VAL A 479 -14.61 -2.53 -6.66
C VAL A 479 -13.84 -2.25 -7.94
N VAL A 480 -12.90 -1.33 -7.89
CA VAL A 480 -11.80 -1.25 -8.84
C VAL A 480 -10.68 -2.15 -8.31
N LYS A 481 -10.29 -3.17 -9.09
CA LYS A 481 -9.26 -4.14 -8.65
C LYS A 481 -7.86 -3.56 -8.80
N THR A 482 -7.61 -2.49 -8.04
CA THR A 482 -6.33 -1.77 -8.00
C THR A 482 -5.72 -1.84 -6.62
N PHE A 483 -4.41 -1.62 -6.57
CA PHE A 483 -3.62 -1.41 -5.37
C PHE A 483 -2.73 -0.21 -5.63
N LEU A 484 -2.63 0.70 -4.68
CA LEU A 484 -1.79 1.89 -4.73
C LEU A 484 -0.70 1.79 -3.66
N ALA A 485 0.53 2.13 -3.99
CA ALA A 485 1.65 2.06 -3.04
C ALA A 485 1.39 2.91 -1.79
N ILE A 486 0.85 4.12 -2.00
CA ILE A 486 0.58 5.08 -0.94
C ILE A 486 -0.45 4.57 0.09
N ASP A 487 -1.34 3.66 -0.33
CA ASP A 487 -2.39 3.08 0.50
C ASP A 487 -2.00 1.71 1.09
N GLN A 488 -1.13 0.96 0.41
CA GLN A 488 -0.68 -0.34 0.89
C GLN A 488 0.36 -0.20 2.03
N GLY A 489 1.25 0.78 1.96
CA GLY A 489 2.28 0.98 2.96
C GLY A 489 1.76 1.25 4.37
N PRO A 490 0.82 2.18 4.57
CA PRO A 490 0.23 2.46 5.87
C PRO A 490 -0.44 1.25 6.50
N GLN A 491 -1.11 0.38 5.73
CA GLN A 491 -1.72 -0.84 6.26
C GLN A 491 -0.67 -1.74 6.94
N VAL A 492 0.46 -2.00 6.27
CA VAL A 492 1.53 -2.83 6.83
C VAL A 492 2.17 -2.16 8.03
N GLY A 493 2.51 -0.87 7.91
CA GLY A 493 3.22 -0.12 8.95
C GLY A 493 2.40 0.06 10.22
N MET A 494 1.12 0.42 10.09
CA MET A 494 0.25 0.63 11.24
C MET A 494 -0.17 -0.67 11.93
N ILE A 495 -0.36 -1.77 11.18
CA ILE A 495 -0.51 -3.09 11.81
C ILE A 495 0.74 -3.45 12.62
N GLU A 496 1.94 -3.17 12.09
CA GLU A 496 3.18 -3.44 12.82
C GLU A 496 3.30 -2.58 14.09
N ASN A 497 3.01 -1.29 13.99
CA ASN A 497 3.02 -0.39 15.14
C ASN A 497 1.99 -0.79 16.21
N TYR A 498 0.79 -1.23 15.81
CA TYR A 498 -0.19 -1.78 16.74
C TYR A 498 0.33 -3.02 17.48
N ARG A 499 1.06 -3.89 16.77
CA ARG A 499 1.54 -5.17 17.30
C ARG A 499 2.79 -5.04 18.17
N SER A 500 3.71 -4.14 17.82
CA SER A 500 5.02 -4.07 18.46
C SER A 500 5.57 -2.66 18.69
N GLY A 501 5.10 -1.66 17.94
CA GLY A 501 5.68 -0.32 17.95
C GLY A 501 7.01 -0.21 17.17
N LEU A 502 7.41 -1.24 16.43
CA LEU A 502 8.74 -1.35 15.82
C LEU A 502 9.14 -0.12 14.98
N LEU A 503 8.27 0.34 14.10
CA LEU A 503 8.63 1.44 13.19
C LEU A 503 8.73 2.76 13.95
N TRP A 504 7.87 2.97 14.94
CA TRP A 504 7.94 4.10 15.86
C TRP A 504 9.25 4.09 16.64
N ASP A 505 9.60 2.93 17.23
CA ASP A 505 10.84 2.80 18.00
C ASP A 505 12.06 3.10 17.13
N LEU A 506 12.11 2.58 15.90
CA LEU A 506 13.22 2.82 14.97
C LEU A 506 13.33 4.30 14.59
N PHE A 507 12.28 4.89 14.02
CA PHE A 507 12.34 6.27 13.52
C PHE A 507 12.62 7.28 14.64
N MET A 508 11.98 7.12 15.80
CA MET A 508 12.11 8.03 16.94
C MET A 508 13.48 7.94 17.64
N THR A 509 14.31 6.93 17.36
CA THR A 509 15.70 6.87 17.88
C THR A 509 16.67 7.72 17.06
N ALA A 510 16.26 8.27 15.91
CA ALA A 510 17.11 9.17 15.14
C ALA A 510 17.40 10.46 15.93
N PRO A 511 18.68 10.76 16.26
CA PRO A 511 19.00 11.90 17.14
C PRO A 511 18.60 13.24 16.54
N GLU A 512 18.66 13.38 15.23
CA GLU A 512 18.25 14.60 14.53
C GLU A 512 16.75 14.86 14.66
N ILE A 513 15.94 13.79 14.66
CA ILE A 513 14.49 13.89 14.86
C ILE A 513 14.18 14.33 16.30
N GLN A 514 14.87 13.77 17.29
CA GLN A 514 14.71 14.18 18.68
C GLN A 514 15.06 15.67 18.89
N ASP A 515 16.20 16.13 18.32
CA ASP A 515 16.59 17.54 18.35
C ASP A 515 15.56 18.45 17.64
N GLY A 516 15.06 18.02 16.49
CA GLY A 516 14.05 18.76 15.73
C GLY A 516 12.73 18.91 16.48
N LEU A 517 12.25 17.85 17.12
CA LEU A 517 11.04 17.88 17.94
C LEU A 517 11.20 18.79 19.16
N GLU A 518 12.36 18.76 19.83
CA GLU A 518 12.67 19.68 20.92
C GLU A 518 12.69 21.15 20.45
N ARG A 519 13.31 21.42 19.30
CA ARG A 519 13.36 22.76 18.68
C ARG A 519 11.99 23.28 18.27
N LEU A 520 11.06 22.40 17.89
CA LEU A 520 9.65 22.73 17.62
C LEU A 520 8.85 22.95 18.91
N GLY A 521 9.42 22.65 20.08
CA GLY A 521 8.73 22.73 21.36
C GLY A 521 7.75 21.58 21.61
N PHE A 522 7.87 20.49 20.85
CA PHE A 522 7.04 19.31 21.05
C PHE A 522 7.58 18.51 22.24
N THR A 523 6.72 18.18 23.16
CA THR A 523 7.07 17.49 24.41
C THR A 523 6.50 16.09 24.43
N LYS A 524 7.10 15.23 25.28
CA LYS A 524 6.53 13.93 25.60
C LYS A 524 5.39 14.07 26.59
#